data_faadd67c4a88753b24b63290995fb67b
#
_entry.id   faadd67c4a88753b24b63290995fb67b
#
_cell.length_a   1.000
_cell.length_b   1.000
_cell.length_c   1.000
_cell.angle_alpha   90.00
_cell.angle_beta   90.00
_cell.angle_gamma   90.00
#
_symmetry.space_group_name_H-M   'P 1'
#
loop_
_entity.id
_entity.type
_entity.pdbx_description
1 polymer ?
#
loop_
_entity_poly.entity_id
_entity_poly.type
_entity_poly.pdbx_seq_one_letter_code
_entity_poly.pdbx_strand_id
1 'polypeptide(L)'
;MNHPRFLFCSVLWVSLLTPAALPMPQDTGNEAALVQQSSIVFAGTVSQVGATSFADVPKSAQTIVVRVESVLKKPPAVSLKKGDNVTVEVKDPGAFQPGMEVTFYTEGWMFGSGVAVKELSHSVTPGGAKPGTVSAEEKTLKQIEGQISDEELNRRMDSADFVVIARVTDIRKWTAPEVASVPHRVTEHDPDWHDATIKIESVIKGPKPKKNKLVVRYPQCNDVAWVHAPKFEKNQEGIFFLRKDEVSGAPTALLDGTEVNAYTCLRPGDWLPKSEEGRVRSLLKK
;
A
#
# COMPACT_ATOMS: atom_id res chain seq x y z
N MET A 1 -40.32 -28.90 78.94
CA MET A 1 -40.81 -28.06 77.81
C MET A 1 -39.64 -27.34 77.24
N ASN A 2 -39.03 -27.92 76.21
CA ASN A 2 -37.81 -27.41 75.59
C ASN A 2 -38.15 -26.87 74.17
N HIS A 3 -37.89 -25.58 73.87
CA HIS A 3 -37.99 -25.02 72.52
C HIS A 3 -36.60 -25.04 71.94
N PRO A 4 -36.42 -25.51 70.68
CA PRO A 4 -35.16 -25.34 69.94
C PRO A 4 -35.16 -23.97 69.23
N ARG A 5 -34.04 -23.25 69.44
CA ARG A 5 -33.70 -22.02 68.71
C ARG A 5 -33.19 -22.39 67.31
N PHE A 6 -33.88 -21.93 66.24
CA PHE A 6 -33.38 -21.96 64.91
C PHE A 6 -32.40 -20.77 64.63
N LEU A 7 -31.13 -21.09 64.31
CA LEU A 7 -30.16 -20.13 63.80
C LEU A 7 -30.39 -19.98 62.33
N PHE A 8 -30.75 -18.76 61.88
CA PHE A 8 -30.75 -18.37 60.50
C PHE A 8 -29.33 -17.97 60.10
N CYS A 9 -28.68 -18.74 59.20
CA CYS A 9 -27.40 -18.43 58.59
C CYS A 9 -27.66 -17.62 57.29
N SER A 10 -27.50 -16.28 57.33
CA SER A 10 -27.61 -15.41 56.19
C SER A 10 -26.34 -15.53 55.39
N VAL A 11 -26.42 -16.18 54.23
CA VAL A 11 -25.33 -16.20 53.25
C VAL A 11 -25.39 -14.91 52.43
N LEU A 12 -24.41 -14.04 52.68
CA LEU A 12 -24.18 -12.82 51.84
C LEU A 12 -23.56 -13.26 50.53
N TRP A 13 -24.30 -13.13 49.41
CA TRP A 13 -23.78 -13.22 48.06
C TRP A 13 -23.10 -11.89 47.68
N VAL A 14 -21.78 -11.89 47.69
CA VAL A 14 -20.99 -10.79 47.10
C VAL A 14 -20.90 -11.03 45.64
N SER A 15 -21.68 -10.26 44.85
CA SER A 15 -21.56 -10.21 43.41
C SER A 15 -20.30 -9.43 43.01
N LEU A 16 -19.25 -10.14 42.63
CA LEU A 16 -18.08 -9.54 41.96
C LEU A 16 -18.51 -9.02 40.58
N LEU A 17 -18.74 -7.70 40.45
CA LEU A 17 -18.79 -7.04 39.18
C LEU A 17 -17.38 -7.01 38.62
N THR A 18 -17.10 -7.86 37.62
CA THR A 18 -15.93 -7.70 36.76
C THR A 18 -16.11 -6.47 35.89
N PRO A 19 -15.19 -5.48 35.93
CA PRO A 19 -15.26 -4.36 35.00
C PRO A 19 -15.06 -4.91 33.58
N ALA A 20 -16.03 -4.68 32.70
CA ALA A 20 -15.87 -4.91 31.29
C ALA A 20 -14.73 -3.97 30.77
N ALA A 21 -13.63 -4.56 30.36
CA ALA A 21 -12.54 -3.83 29.72
C ALA A 21 -13.12 -3.19 28.45
N LEU A 22 -13.17 -1.86 28.42
CA LEU A 22 -13.48 -1.10 27.22
C LEU A 22 -12.40 -1.41 26.18
N PRO A 23 -12.75 -1.68 24.91
CA PRO A 23 -11.76 -1.84 23.87
C PRO A 23 -10.95 -0.54 23.76
N MET A 24 -9.63 -0.65 23.95
CA MET A 24 -8.72 0.47 23.67
C MET A 24 -8.87 0.86 22.20
N PRO A 25 -8.88 2.17 21.87
CA PRO A 25 -8.84 2.61 20.49
C PRO A 25 -7.55 2.07 19.86
N GLN A 26 -7.68 1.24 18.84
CA GLN A 26 -6.56 0.82 18.00
C GLN A 26 -6.01 2.06 17.32
N ASP A 27 -4.69 2.20 17.33
CA ASP A 27 -3.96 3.32 16.74
C ASP A 27 -4.02 3.21 15.20
N THR A 28 -5.12 3.69 14.62
CA THR A 28 -5.41 3.61 13.18
C THR A 28 -4.39 4.34 12.31
N GLY A 29 -3.62 5.28 12.88
CA GLY A 29 -2.55 6.00 12.18
C GLY A 29 -1.35 5.12 11.84
N ASN A 30 -1.02 4.18 12.72
CA ASN A 30 0.11 3.27 12.51
C ASN A 30 -0.22 2.18 11.45
N GLU A 31 -1.46 1.70 11.43
CA GLU A 31 -1.90 0.68 10.48
C GLU A 31 -1.94 1.20 9.03
N ALA A 32 -2.41 2.42 8.81
CA ALA A 32 -2.39 3.05 7.50
C ALA A 32 -0.97 3.21 6.94
N ALA A 33 0.00 3.58 7.78
CA ALA A 33 1.41 3.66 7.40
C ALA A 33 1.98 2.27 7.03
N LEU A 34 1.63 1.22 7.78
CA LEU A 34 2.05 -0.15 7.51
C LEU A 34 1.49 -0.66 6.16
N VAL A 35 0.21 -0.41 5.88
CA VAL A 35 -0.40 -0.76 4.59
C VAL A 35 0.31 -0.06 3.44
N GLN A 36 0.66 1.22 3.59
CA GLN A 36 1.39 1.97 2.55
C GLN A 36 2.80 1.42 2.30
N GLN A 37 3.53 1.08 3.35
CA GLN A 37 4.89 0.55 3.26
C GLN A 37 4.92 -0.89 2.73
N SER A 38 3.85 -1.66 2.91
CA SER A 38 3.78 -3.05 2.51
C SER A 38 3.59 -3.21 1.01
N SER A 39 4.32 -4.14 0.39
CA SER A 39 4.09 -4.57 -1.00
C SER A 39 2.92 -5.55 -1.09
N ILE A 40 2.78 -6.42 -0.10
CA ILE A 40 1.72 -7.43 -0.02
C ILE A 40 1.14 -7.43 1.39
N VAL A 41 -0.18 -7.37 1.48
CA VAL A 41 -0.93 -7.53 2.73
C VAL A 41 -1.93 -8.67 2.55
N PHE A 42 -1.91 -9.64 3.43
CA PHE A 42 -2.82 -10.77 3.38
C PHE A 42 -3.13 -11.30 4.77
N ALA A 43 -4.32 -11.85 4.94
CA ALA A 43 -4.68 -12.61 6.12
C ALA A 43 -4.59 -14.11 5.81
N GLY A 44 -4.14 -14.87 6.79
CA GLY A 44 -4.02 -16.32 6.64
C GLY A 44 -3.81 -17.05 7.95
N THR A 45 -3.81 -18.37 7.84
CA THR A 45 -3.57 -19.28 8.96
C THR A 45 -2.16 -19.84 8.90
N VAL A 46 -1.40 -19.73 9.96
CA VAL A 46 -0.07 -20.34 10.09
C VAL A 46 -0.21 -21.86 9.98
N SER A 47 0.42 -22.45 8.97
CA SER A 47 0.38 -23.91 8.73
C SER A 47 1.55 -24.60 9.38
N GLN A 48 2.75 -24.03 9.24
CA GLN A 48 4.00 -24.62 9.74
C GLN A 48 5.00 -23.54 10.14
N VAL A 49 5.80 -23.82 11.16
CA VAL A 49 6.93 -22.98 11.60
C VAL A 49 8.24 -23.70 11.27
N GLY A 50 9.28 -22.98 10.87
CA GLY A 50 10.55 -23.54 10.44
C GLY A 50 10.49 -24.23 9.07
N ALA A 51 9.55 -23.86 8.22
CA ALA A 51 9.28 -24.48 6.92
C ALA A 51 9.14 -23.45 5.80
N THR A 52 9.18 -23.94 4.55
CA THR A 52 8.98 -23.12 3.34
C THR A 52 7.97 -23.79 2.43
N SER A 53 7.24 -23.00 1.65
CA SER A 53 6.20 -23.47 0.73
C SER A 53 6.75 -23.92 -0.63
N PHE A 54 8.01 -23.58 -0.98
CA PHE A 54 8.66 -23.99 -2.21
C PHE A 54 10.19 -24.06 -2.06
N ALA A 55 10.83 -24.84 -2.94
CA ALA A 55 12.20 -25.30 -2.76
C ALA A 55 13.28 -24.21 -2.89
N ASP A 56 12.99 -23.13 -3.64
CA ASP A 56 13.96 -22.06 -3.90
C ASP A 56 14.23 -21.20 -2.66
N VAL A 57 13.37 -21.27 -1.65
CA VAL A 57 13.53 -20.55 -0.39
C VAL A 57 14.23 -21.43 0.64
N PRO A 58 15.37 -21.01 1.19
CA PRO A 58 16.06 -21.76 2.23
C PRO A 58 15.19 -21.91 3.50
N LYS A 59 15.09 -23.12 4.02
CA LYS A 59 14.43 -23.35 5.32
C LYS A 59 15.28 -22.74 6.44
N SER A 60 14.64 -22.01 7.32
CA SER A 60 15.27 -21.43 8.52
C SER A 60 14.31 -21.46 9.69
N ALA A 61 14.83 -21.25 10.90
CA ALA A 61 13.96 -21.07 12.06
C ALA A 61 13.01 -19.86 11.92
N GLN A 62 13.40 -18.88 11.11
CA GLN A 62 12.63 -17.64 10.86
C GLN A 62 11.63 -17.77 9.72
N THR A 63 11.53 -18.90 9.03
CA THR A 63 10.54 -19.08 7.96
C THR A 63 9.31 -19.82 8.49
N ILE A 64 8.14 -19.30 8.16
CA ILE A 64 6.86 -19.95 8.41
C ILE A 64 6.07 -20.11 7.11
N VAL A 65 5.22 -21.11 7.05
CA VAL A 65 4.27 -21.29 5.94
C VAL A 65 2.89 -20.85 6.42
N VAL A 66 2.29 -19.94 5.68
CA VAL A 66 0.97 -19.40 5.95
C VAL A 66 0.04 -19.75 4.79
N ARG A 67 -1.11 -20.37 5.10
CA ARG A 67 -2.19 -20.58 4.14
C ARG A 67 -3.03 -19.32 4.04
N VAL A 68 -3.11 -18.76 2.84
CA VAL A 68 -3.83 -17.51 2.57
C VAL A 68 -5.34 -17.72 2.68
N GLU A 69 -5.99 -16.93 3.49
CA GLU A 69 -7.46 -16.89 3.59
C GLU A 69 -8.04 -15.69 2.80
N SER A 70 -7.36 -14.55 2.81
CA SER A 70 -7.71 -13.40 1.97
C SER A 70 -6.46 -12.62 1.57
N VAL A 71 -6.48 -12.02 0.38
CA VAL A 71 -5.44 -11.11 -0.11
C VAL A 71 -6.01 -9.71 -0.08
N LEU A 72 -5.41 -8.85 0.74
CA LEU A 72 -5.89 -7.50 0.99
C LEU A 72 -5.20 -6.50 0.05
N LYS A 73 -3.90 -6.71 -0.19
CA LYS A 73 -3.08 -5.91 -1.12
C LYS A 73 -2.05 -6.77 -1.81
N LYS A 74 -1.85 -6.59 -3.11
CA LYS A 74 -0.74 -7.19 -3.85
C LYS A 74 -0.47 -6.46 -5.16
N PRO A 75 0.76 -6.50 -5.69
CA PRO A 75 1.04 -6.07 -7.05
C PRO A 75 0.25 -6.90 -8.08
N PRO A 76 -0.20 -6.30 -9.20
CA PRO A 76 -0.93 -7.03 -10.25
C PRO A 76 -0.16 -8.24 -10.81
N ALA A 77 1.18 -8.14 -10.90
CA ALA A 77 2.04 -9.21 -11.41
C ALA A 77 2.15 -10.42 -10.46
N VAL A 78 1.81 -10.27 -9.18
CA VAL A 78 1.90 -11.35 -8.20
C VAL A 78 0.64 -12.21 -8.24
N SER A 79 0.82 -13.48 -8.61
CA SER A 79 -0.26 -14.47 -8.61
C SER A 79 -0.42 -15.04 -7.20
N LEU A 80 -1.18 -14.35 -6.36
CA LEU A 80 -1.52 -14.78 -5.01
C LEU A 80 -3.04 -14.76 -4.82
N LYS A 81 -3.60 -15.86 -4.29
CA LYS A 81 -5.05 -16.02 -4.08
C LYS A 81 -5.34 -16.84 -2.82
N LYS A 82 -6.59 -16.81 -2.38
CA LYS A 82 -7.07 -17.66 -1.29
C LYS A 82 -6.74 -19.14 -1.53
N GLY A 83 -6.24 -19.81 -0.51
CA GLY A 83 -5.84 -21.19 -0.50
C GLY A 83 -4.37 -21.45 -0.87
N ASP A 84 -3.65 -20.44 -1.40
CA ASP A 84 -2.23 -20.55 -1.68
C ASP A 84 -1.42 -20.61 -0.38
N ASN A 85 -0.23 -21.22 -0.45
CA ASN A 85 0.73 -21.22 0.65
C ASN A 85 1.82 -20.19 0.37
N VAL A 86 2.07 -19.32 1.34
CA VAL A 86 3.10 -18.28 1.31
C VAL A 86 4.17 -18.59 2.33
N THR A 87 5.43 -18.47 1.95
CA THR A 87 6.53 -18.44 2.90
C THR A 87 6.73 -17.03 3.43
N VAL A 88 6.70 -16.86 4.74
CA VAL A 88 6.96 -15.58 5.42
C VAL A 88 8.24 -15.71 6.22
N GLU A 89 9.24 -14.86 5.96
CA GLU A 89 10.38 -14.67 6.84
C GLU A 89 9.95 -13.72 7.96
N VAL A 90 9.91 -14.21 9.20
CA VAL A 90 9.41 -13.49 10.37
C VAL A 90 10.56 -13.03 11.27
N LYS A 91 10.35 -11.92 11.97
CA LYS A 91 11.35 -11.35 12.90
C LYS A 91 11.49 -12.19 14.16
N ASP A 92 10.38 -12.63 14.71
CA ASP A 92 10.31 -13.47 15.91
C ASP A 92 9.44 -14.71 15.64
N PRO A 93 10.08 -15.85 15.31
CA PRO A 93 9.33 -17.09 15.06
C PRO A 93 8.63 -17.64 16.30
N GLY A 94 9.06 -17.26 17.49
CA GLY A 94 8.42 -17.68 18.77
C GLY A 94 7.03 -17.08 18.97
N ALA A 95 6.69 -16.02 18.24
CA ALA A 95 5.37 -15.41 18.28
C ALA A 95 4.30 -16.21 17.53
N PHE A 96 4.69 -17.23 16.74
CA PHE A 96 3.76 -17.93 15.85
C PHE A 96 3.63 -19.41 16.21
N GLN A 97 2.40 -19.91 16.10
CA GLN A 97 2.06 -21.33 16.27
C GLN A 97 1.15 -21.80 15.14
N PRO A 98 1.24 -23.09 14.71
CA PRO A 98 0.29 -23.64 13.75
C PRO A 98 -1.16 -23.45 14.21
N GLY A 99 -2.02 -23.01 13.28
CA GLY A 99 -3.42 -22.70 13.54
C GLY A 99 -3.72 -21.26 13.92
N MET A 100 -2.71 -20.41 14.14
CA MET A 100 -2.92 -18.98 14.40
C MET A 100 -3.42 -18.26 13.13
N GLU A 101 -4.44 -17.42 13.30
CA GLU A 101 -4.94 -16.51 12.27
C GLU A 101 -4.24 -15.16 12.41
N VAL A 102 -3.59 -14.72 11.35
CA VAL A 102 -2.70 -13.55 11.35
C VAL A 102 -2.89 -12.75 10.07
N THR A 103 -2.96 -11.43 10.20
CA THR A 103 -2.81 -10.51 9.08
C THR A 103 -1.35 -10.07 9.00
N PHE A 104 -0.72 -10.30 7.86
CA PHE A 104 0.66 -9.95 7.60
C PHE A 104 0.77 -8.72 6.72
N TYR A 105 1.61 -7.79 7.14
CA TYR A 105 2.07 -6.62 6.39
C TYR A 105 3.49 -6.93 5.95
N THR A 106 3.73 -7.07 4.61
CA THR A 106 4.98 -7.65 4.11
C THR A 106 5.56 -6.87 2.95
N GLU A 107 6.87 -7.04 2.76
CA GLU A 107 7.57 -6.70 1.52
C GLU A 107 7.87 -7.98 0.71
N GLY A 108 8.07 -7.80 -0.61
CA GLY A 108 8.43 -8.92 -1.49
C GLY A 108 9.83 -9.42 -1.19
N TRP A 109 10.01 -10.74 -1.24
CA TRP A 109 11.33 -11.39 -1.13
C TRP A 109 11.64 -12.21 -2.38
N MET A 110 10.82 -13.22 -2.69
CA MET A 110 11.02 -14.08 -3.84
C MET A 110 9.68 -14.46 -4.48
N PHE A 111 9.63 -14.40 -5.80
CA PHE A 111 8.48 -14.77 -6.60
C PHE A 111 8.93 -15.76 -7.69
N GLY A 112 8.13 -16.78 -7.95
CA GLY A 112 8.45 -17.81 -8.93
C GLY A 112 7.40 -18.89 -8.93
N SER A 113 7.78 -20.14 -8.64
CA SER A 113 6.86 -21.26 -8.44
C SER A 113 5.97 -21.10 -7.22
N GLY A 114 6.31 -20.13 -6.33
CA GLY A 114 5.56 -19.75 -5.13
C GLY A 114 5.78 -18.28 -4.79
N VAL A 115 5.28 -17.87 -3.64
CA VAL A 115 5.44 -16.52 -3.08
C VAL A 115 6.16 -16.62 -1.74
N ALA A 116 7.27 -15.89 -1.60
CA ALA A 116 7.93 -15.66 -0.34
C ALA A 116 8.01 -14.15 -0.07
N VAL A 117 7.78 -13.77 1.18
CA VAL A 117 7.72 -12.39 1.63
C VAL A 117 8.46 -12.22 2.95
N LYS A 118 8.86 -10.99 3.27
CA LYS A 118 9.44 -10.61 4.56
C LYS A 118 8.44 -9.83 5.38
N GLU A 119 8.32 -10.18 6.64
CA GLU A 119 7.46 -9.48 7.58
C GLU A 119 7.96 -8.06 7.86
N LEU A 120 7.11 -7.08 7.63
CA LEU A 120 7.27 -5.73 8.17
C LEU A 120 6.61 -5.64 9.55
N SER A 121 5.38 -6.15 9.64
CA SER A 121 4.58 -6.24 10.85
C SER A 121 3.49 -7.31 10.70
N HIS A 122 2.83 -7.64 11.80
CA HIS A 122 1.66 -8.50 11.80
C HIS A 122 0.64 -8.07 12.85
N SER A 123 -0.61 -8.49 12.67
CA SER A 123 -1.64 -8.42 13.70
C SER A 123 -2.29 -9.79 13.88
N VAL A 124 -2.42 -10.23 15.14
CA VAL A 124 -3.07 -11.50 15.49
C VAL A 124 -4.56 -11.26 15.68
N THR A 125 -5.40 -12.00 14.99
CA THR A 125 -6.84 -11.98 15.22
C THR A 125 -7.15 -12.68 16.55
N PRO A 126 -7.72 -12.01 17.56
CA PRO A 126 -8.08 -12.67 18.81
C PRO A 126 -9.03 -13.84 18.53
N GLY A 127 -8.69 -15.03 19.06
CA GLY A 127 -9.38 -16.27 18.76
C GLY A 127 -10.89 -16.22 18.97
N GLY A 128 -11.64 -16.55 17.94
CA GLY A 128 -13.08 -16.76 17.98
C GLY A 128 -13.95 -15.91 17.04
N ALA A 129 -13.40 -15.00 16.26
CA ALA A 129 -14.17 -14.36 15.22
C ALA A 129 -14.38 -15.33 14.05
N LYS A 130 -15.66 -15.72 13.82
CA LYS A 130 -16.04 -16.57 12.70
C LYS A 130 -15.54 -15.98 11.37
N PRO A 131 -15.23 -16.81 10.34
CA PRO A 131 -14.74 -16.39 9.01
C PRO A 131 -15.69 -15.47 8.20
N GLY A 132 -16.56 -14.72 8.85
CA GLY A 132 -17.47 -13.73 8.24
C GLY A 132 -17.08 -12.27 8.47
N THR A 133 -16.07 -12.00 9.32
CA THR A 133 -15.67 -10.63 9.71
C THR A 133 -14.65 -10.03 8.73
N VAL A 134 -14.04 -10.85 7.88
CA VAL A 134 -13.07 -10.45 6.83
C VAL A 134 -13.62 -9.34 5.92
N SER A 135 -14.94 -9.29 5.71
CA SER A 135 -15.55 -8.27 4.84
C SER A 135 -15.52 -6.85 5.42
N ALA A 136 -15.46 -6.70 6.74
CA ALA A 136 -15.36 -5.38 7.39
C ALA A 136 -13.92 -4.89 7.41
N GLU A 137 -12.96 -5.76 7.73
CA GLU A 137 -11.52 -5.47 7.66
C GLU A 137 -11.07 -5.22 6.21
N GLU A 138 -11.55 -6.03 5.26
CA GLU A 138 -11.27 -5.84 3.84
C GLU A 138 -11.82 -4.51 3.29
N LYS A 139 -13.00 -4.08 3.75
CA LYS A 139 -13.54 -2.75 3.44
C LYS A 139 -12.75 -1.64 4.12
N THR A 140 -12.34 -1.83 5.37
CA THR A 140 -11.54 -0.86 6.12
C THR A 140 -10.16 -0.71 5.50
N LEU A 141 -9.49 -1.80 5.13
CA LEU A 141 -8.19 -1.78 4.47
C LEU A 141 -8.26 -1.18 3.06
N LYS A 142 -9.30 -1.51 2.27
CA LYS A 142 -9.53 -0.84 0.98
C LYS A 142 -9.83 0.66 1.13
N GLN A 143 -10.50 1.06 2.22
CA GLN A 143 -10.68 2.47 2.56
C GLN A 143 -9.36 3.12 2.99
N ILE A 144 -8.52 2.42 3.76
CA ILE A 144 -7.19 2.89 4.18
C ILE A 144 -6.23 2.96 2.97
N GLU A 145 -6.24 1.98 2.08
CA GLU A 145 -5.47 2.01 0.83
C GLU A 145 -5.85 3.21 -0.07
N GLY A 146 -7.12 3.59 -0.06
CA GLY A 146 -7.62 4.76 -0.79
C GLY A 146 -7.39 6.09 -0.08
N GLN A 147 -7.08 6.08 1.21
CA GLN A 147 -6.94 7.30 2.02
C GLN A 147 -5.48 7.54 2.39
N ILE A 148 -4.75 8.19 1.49
CA ILE A 148 -3.55 8.94 1.93
C ILE A 148 -4.01 9.86 3.06
N SER A 149 -3.33 9.87 4.21
CA SER A 149 -3.68 10.78 5.30
C SER A 149 -3.66 12.24 4.80
N ASP A 150 -4.47 13.10 5.38
CA ASP A 150 -4.48 14.52 5.01
C ASP A 150 -3.10 15.18 5.19
N GLU A 151 -2.33 14.70 6.16
CA GLU A 151 -0.96 15.17 6.39
C GLU A 151 -0.01 14.75 5.26
N GLU A 152 -0.10 13.51 4.79
CA GLU A 152 0.70 13.04 3.67
C GLU A 152 0.30 13.75 2.38
N LEU A 153 -1.00 13.98 2.19
CA LEU A 153 -1.52 14.72 1.04
C LEU A 153 -1.04 16.18 1.06
N ASN A 154 -1.01 16.84 2.22
CA ASN A 154 -0.43 18.16 2.38
C ASN A 154 1.07 18.16 2.03
N ARG A 155 1.86 17.21 2.57
CA ARG A 155 3.28 17.08 2.23
C ARG A 155 3.51 16.89 0.73
N ARG A 156 2.65 16.13 0.04
CA ARG A 156 2.72 15.95 -1.41
C ARG A 156 2.38 17.22 -2.15
N MET A 157 1.32 17.92 -1.74
CA MET A 157 0.98 19.22 -2.30
C MET A 157 2.12 20.21 -2.14
N ASP A 158 2.74 20.28 -0.96
CA ASP A 158 3.82 21.20 -0.68
C ASP A 158 5.05 20.94 -1.55
N SER A 159 5.41 19.67 -1.75
CA SER A 159 6.56 19.25 -2.53
C SER A 159 6.33 19.24 -4.05
N ALA A 160 5.08 19.37 -4.52
CA ALA A 160 4.77 19.36 -5.94
C ALA A 160 4.97 20.74 -6.59
N ASP A 161 5.56 20.79 -7.78
CA ASP A 161 5.60 21.98 -8.62
C ASP A 161 4.23 22.30 -9.23
N PHE A 162 3.47 21.23 -9.55
CA PHE A 162 2.09 21.31 -10.01
C PHE A 162 1.19 20.33 -9.28
N VAL A 163 -0.03 20.78 -8.98
CA VAL A 163 -1.16 19.91 -8.68
C VAL A 163 -2.25 20.26 -9.69
N VAL A 164 -2.59 19.32 -10.57
CA VAL A 164 -3.51 19.57 -11.66
C VAL A 164 -4.57 18.47 -11.77
N ILE A 165 -5.78 18.85 -12.17
CA ILE A 165 -6.78 17.91 -12.66
C ILE A 165 -6.57 17.81 -14.16
N ALA A 166 -6.36 16.61 -14.65
CA ALA A 166 -6.00 16.41 -16.05
C ALA A 166 -6.48 15.05 -16.57
N ARG A 167 -6.46 14.93 -17.88
CA ARG A 167 -6.71 13.70 -18.64
C ARG A 167 -5.48 13.32 -19.45
N VAL A 168 -5.10 12.05 -19.42
CA VAL A 168 -4.06 11.48 -20.27
C VAL A 168 -4.57 11.43 -21.70
N THR A 169 -3.89 12.12 -22.62
CA THR A 169 -4.29 12.18 -24.05
C THR A 169 -3.44 11.30 -24.94
N ASP A 170 -2.18 11.09 -24.57
CA ASP A 170 -1.24 10.28 -25.33
C ASP A 170 -0.20 9.65 -24.41
N ILE A 171 0.34 8.49 -24.80
CA ILE A 171 1.41 7.78 -24.10
C ILE A 171 2.40 7.29 -25.15
N ARG A 172 3.68 7.52 -24.90
CA ARG A 172 4.76 7.04 -25.75
C ARG A 172 5.92 6.52 -24.91
N LYS A 173 6.61 5.52 -25.42
CA LYS A 173 7.87 5.09 -24.84
C LYS A 173 8.87 6.23 -24.95
N TRP A 174 9.53 6.55 -23.85
CA TRP A 174 10.61 7.52 -23.85
C TRP A 174 11.89 6.85 -24.38
N THR A 175 12.58 7.54 -25.28
CA THR A 175 13.87 7.10 -25.78
C THR A 175 14.90 8.16 -25.38
N ALA A 176 15.96 7.73 -24.71
CA ALA A 176 17.03 8.63 -24.31
C ALA A 176 17.58 9.36 -25.54
N PRO A 177 17.82 10.68 -25.48
CA PRO A 177 18.51 11.39 -26.55
C PRO A 177 19.90 10.79 -26.77
N GLU A 178 20.31 10.62 -28.02
CA GLU A 178 21.62 10.02 -28.40
C GLU A 178 22.83 10.77 -27.81
N VAL A 179 22.62 12.00 -27.34
CA VAL A 179 23.68 12.91 -26.83
C VAL A 179 23.91 12.76 -25.32
N ALA A 180 23.11 11.99 -24.60
CA ALA A 180 23.35 11.76 -23.20
C ALA A 180 24.54 10.81 -23.01
N SER A 181 25.73 11.38 -22.84
CA SER A 181 26.93 10.67 -22.37
C SER A 181 26.83 10.15 -20.91
N VAL A 182 25.61 9.87 -20.48
CA VAL A 182 25.37 9.12 -19.27
C VAL A 182 25.67 7.66 -19.62
N PRO A 183 26.64 6.99 -18.93
CA PRO A 183 26.83 5.57 -19.14
C PRO A 183 25.47 4.90 -18.96
N HIS A 184 24.97 4.31 -20.03
CA HIS A 184 23.70 3.57 -20.00
C HIS A 184 23.96 2.34 -19.14
N ARG A 185 23.79 2.52 -17.84
CA ARG A 185 23.91 1.46 -16.85
C ARG A 185 22.62 0.67 -16.96
N VAL A 186 22.59 -0.27 -17.90
CA VAL A 186 21.50 -1.25 -17.98
C VAL A 186 21.64 -2.15 -16.78
N THR A 187 20.95 -1.81 -15.70
CA THR A 187 20.73 -2.69 -14.56
C THR A 187 19.36 -3.31 -14.71
N GLU A 188 19.12 -4.46 -14.10
CA GLU A 188 17.78 -5.10 -14.05
C GLU A 188 16.71 -4.21 -13.39
N HIS A 189 17.14 -3.15 -12.70
CA HIS A 189 16.28 -2.17 -12.01
C HIS A 189 16.08 -0.87 -12.80
N ASP A 190 16.67 -0.76 -14.00
CA ASP A 190 16.47 0.43 -14.81
C ASP A 190 15.01 0.56 -15.25
N PRO A 191 14.38 1.73 -15.05
CA PRO A 191 12.98 1.89 -15.38
C PRO A 191 12.75 1.94 -16.89
N ASP A 192 11.73 1.25 -17.38
CA ASP A 192 11.20 1.45 -18.73
C ASP A 192 10.38 2.75 -18.75
N TRP A 193 11.05 3.86 -19.05
CA TRP A 193 10.43 5.17 -19.01
C TRP A 193 9.42 5.39 -20.15
N HIS A 194 8.27 5.95 -19.76
CA HIS A 194 7.23 6.39 -20.69
C HIS A 194 6.86 7.83 -20.40
N ASP A 195 6.50 8.57 -21.44
CA ASP A 195 5.98 9.93 -21.37
C ASP A 195 4.48 9.91 -21.64
N ALA A 196 3.68 10.33 -20.64
CA ALA A 196 2.27 10.60 -20.79
C ALA A 196 2.04 12.09 -21.04
N THR A 197 1.40 12.44 -22.16
CA THR A 197 0.89 13.79 -22.36
C THR A 197 -0.45 13.95 -21.68
N ILE A 198 -0.54 14.86 -20.71
CA ILE A 198 -1.77 15.18 -20.02
C ILE A 198 -2.34 16.53 -20.49
N LYS A 199 -3.66 16.58 -20.71
CA LYS A 199 -4.41 17.81 -20.98
C LYS A 199 -5.02 18.29 -19.69
N ILE A 200 -4.69 19.51 -19.28
CA ILE A 200 -5.10 20.10 -18.02
C ILE A 200 -6.52 20.62 -18.12
N GLU A 201 -7.36 20.22 -17.20
CA GLU A 201 -8.71 20.73 -17.01
C GLU A 201 -8.73 21.87 -15.98
N SER A 202 -7.98 21.69 -14.87
CA SER A 202 -7.89 22.68 -13.79
C SER A 202 -6.52 22.63 -13.13
N VAL A 203 -5.99 23.80 -12.79
CA VAL A 203 -4.76 23.95 -11.99
C VAL A 203 -5.18 24.19 -10.53
N ILE A 204 -4.74 23.32 -9.63
CA ILE A 204 -4.95 23.47 -8.19
C ILE A 204 -3.76 24.20 -7.56
N LYS A 205 -2.53 23.83 -7.95
CA LYS A 205 -1.28 24.47 -7.54
C LYS A 205 -0.33 24.61 -8.72
N GLY A 206 0.45 25.66 -8.75
CA GLY A 206 1.45 25.97 -9.78
C GLY A 206 0.96 26.99 -10.82
N PRO A 207 1.86 27.46 -11.70
CA PRO A 207 1.52 28.41 -12.75
C PRO A 207 0.67 27.75 -13.85
N LYS A 208 -0.20 28.50 -14.53
CA LYS A 208 -0.96 27.98 -15.66
C LYS A 208 -0.03 27.69 -16.86
N PRO A 209 0.07 26.44 -17.34
CA PRO A 209 0.90 26.09 -18.48
C PRO A 209 0.40 26.74 -19.78
N LYS A 210 1.31 27.22 -20.60
CA LYS A 210 0.97 27.97 -21.83
C LYS A 210 0.08 27.19 -22.81
N LYS A 211 0.27 25.88 -22.94
CA LYS A 211 -0.48 25.03 -23.89
C LYS A 211 -1.60 24.21 -23.23
N ASN A 212 -1.92 24.41 -21.94
CA ASN A 212 -2.82 23.57 -21.15
C ASN A 212 -2.46 22.07 -21.22
N LYS A 213 -1.20 21.75 -21.47
CA LYS A 213 -0.67 20.40 -21.51
C LYS A 213 0.65 20.34 -20.76
N LEU A 214 0.93 19.19 -20.14
CA LEU A 214 2.23 18.84 -19.56
C LEU A 214 2.64 17.45 -20.03
N VAL A 215 3.93 17.13 -19.91
CA VAL A 215 4.45 15.80 -20.12
C VAL A 215 4.85 15.22 -18.78
N VAL A 216 4.31 14.04 -18.45
CA VAL A 216 4.56 13.30 -17.22
C VAL A 216 5.34 12.05 -17.56
N ARG A 217 6.56 11.96 -17.03
CA ARG A 217 7.44 10.79 -17.19
C ARG A 217 7.22 9.85 -16.03
N TYR A 218 7.04 8.57 -16.34
CA TYR A 218 6.77 7.54 -15.36
C TYR A 218 7.37 6.20 -15.78
N PRO A 219 7.72 5.31 -14.84
CA PRO A 219 8.23 3.98 -15.14
C PRO A 219 7.09 3.01 -15.43
N GLN A 220 7.09 2.39 -16.61
CA GLN A 220 6.07 1.39 -17.01
C GLN A 220 6.41 -0.02 -16.53
N CYS A 221 7.63 -0.29 -16.07
CA CYS A 221 8.06 -1.60 -15.61
C CYS A 221 7.42 -2.00 -14.26
N ASN A 222 7.40 -3.32 -13.98
CA ASN A 222 6.94 -3.91 -12.74
C ASN A 222 8.08 -4.26 -11.79
N ASP A 223 9.25 -3.66 -11.98
CA ASP A 223 10.38 -3.81 -11.08
C ASP A 223 10.01 -3.39 -9.65
N VAL A 224 10.63 -4.05 -8.65
CA VAL A 224 10.37 -3.79 -7.21
C VAL A 224 10.57 -2.32 -6.86
N ALA A 225 11.56 -1.65 -7.46
CA ALA A 225 11.82 -0.24 -7.24
C ALA A 225 10.68 0.67 -7.74
N TRP A 226 9.91 0.23 -8.75
CA TRP A 226 8.95 1.06 -9.47
C TRP A 226 7.52 0.53 -9.45
N VAL A 227 7.27 -0.62 -8.83
CA VAL A 227 5.95 -1.29 -8.82
C VAL A 227 4.84 -0.41 -8.23
N HIS A 228 5.18 0.47 -7.29
CA HIS A 228 4.24 1.37 -6.64
C HIS A 228 4.07 2.74 -7.34
N ALA A 229 4.91 3.04 -8.33
CA ALA A 229 4.74 4.26 -9.11
C ALA A 229 3.46 4.19 -9.94
N PRO A 230 2.70 5.29 -10.07
CA PRO A 230 1.51 5.34 -10.91
C PRO A 230 1.82 4.90 -12.35
N LYS A 231 0.93 4.11 -12.92
CA LYS A 231 0.92 3.72 -14.34
C LYS A 231 -0.27 4.38 -14.99
N PHE A 232 -0.10 4.82 -16.23
CA PHE A 232 -1.14 5.59 -16.90
C PHE A 232 -1.66 4.88 -18.13
N GLU A 233 -2.94 5.14 -18.41
CA GLU A 233 -3.64 4.70 -19.60
C GLU A 233 -4.24 5.89 -20.33
N LYS A 234 -4.40 5.76 -21.66
CA LYS A 234 -5.05 6.79 -22.46
C LYS A 234 -6.49 7.02 -22.00
N ASN A 235 -6.88 8.29 -21.91
CA ASN A 235 -8.15 8.78 -21.40
C ASN A 235 -8.33 8.67 -19.86
N GLN A 236 -7.34 8.22 -19.12
CA GLN A 236 -7.39 8.22 -17.66
C GLN A 236 -7.45 9.68 -17.16
N GLU A 237 -8.38 9.94 -16.22
CA GLU A 237 -8.57 11.23 -15.58
C GLU A 237 -8.19 11.13 -14.11
N GLY A 238 -7.66 12.22 -13.56
CA GLY A 238 -7.35 12.28 -12.14
C GLY A 238 -6.64 13.57 -11.75
N ILE A 239 -6.18 13.56 -10.51
CA ILE A 239 -5.38 14.62 -9.91
C ILE A 239 -3.95 14.17 -9.91
N PHE A 240 -3.07 14.96 -10.50
CA PHE A 240 -1.64 14.68 -10.64
C PHE A 240 -0.84 15.62 -9.76
N PHE A 241 0.02 15.06 -8.92
CA PHE A 241 1.01 15.76 -8.10
C PHE A 241 2.36 15.63 -8.77
N LEU A 242 2.79 16.66 -9.43
CA LEU A 242 3.90 16.64 -10.36
C LEU A 242 5.11 17.39 -9.83
N ARG A 243 6.28 16.79 -9.99
CA ARG A 243 7.60 17.41 -9.74
C ARG A 243 8.39 17.47 -11.02
N LYS A 244 9.27 18.45 -11.15
CA LYS A 244 10.22 18.46 -12.26
C LYS A 244 11.01 17.16 -12.31
N ASP A 245 11.29 16.70 -13.51
CA ASP A 245 12.06 15.46 -13.67
C ASP A 245 13.54 15.69 -13.34
N GLU A 246 13.95 15.16 -12.21
CA GLU A 246 15.35 15.11 -11.75
C GLU A 246 15.87 13.66 -11.69
N VAL A 247 15.04 12.67 -12.07
CA VAL A 247 15.31 11.26 -11.84
C VAL A 247 15.70 10.52 -13.11
N SER A 248 15.09 10.83 -14.26
CA SER A 248 15.35 10.13 -15.52
C SER A 248 16.67 10.50 -16.19
N GLY A 249 17.34 11.55 -15.73
CA GLY A 249 18.53 12.12 -16.37
C GLY A 249 18.23 13.00 -17.58
N ALA A 250 16.96 13.22 -17.93
CA ALA A 250 16.55 14.10 -19.02
C ALA A 250 15.37 14.99 -18.60
N PRO A 251 15.65 16.22 -18.11
CA PRO A 251 14.64 17.10 -17.53
C PRO A 251 13.63 17.64 -18.53
N THR A 252 13.79 17.34 -19.83
CA THR A 252 12.94 17.82 -20.91
C THR A 252 12.26 16.69 -21.66
N ALA A 253 11.18 17.03 -22.36
CA ALA A 253 10.42 16.15 -23.24
C ALA A 253 9.89 16.92 -24.44
N LEU A 254 9.50 16.20 -25.50
CA LEU A 254 8.86 16.80 -26.66
C LEU A 254 7.34 16.85 -26.49
N LEU A 255 6.76 18.04 -26.63
CA LEU A 255 5.33 18.25 -26.67
C LEU A 255 4.95 18.98 -27.96
N ASP A 256 4.21 18.30 -28.84
CA ASP A 256 3.81 18.83 -30.13
C ASP A 256 5.05 19.39 -30.94
N GLY A 257 6.16 18.64 -30.92
CA GLY A 257 7.42 19.02 -31.59
C GLY A 257 8.24 20.13 -30.90
N THR A 258 7.81 20.62 -29.75
CA THR A 258 8.51 21.66 -28.98
C THR A 258 9.08 21.03 -27.73
N GLU A 259 10.32 21.37 -27.38
CA GLU A 259 10.94 20.96 -26.10
C GLU A 259 10.29 21.71 -24.93
N VAL A 260 9.89 20.97 -23.92
CA VAL A 260 9.26 21.45 -22.69
C VAL A 260 9.86 20.74 -21.49
N ASN A 261 9.66 21.29 -20.30
CA ASN A 261 10.03 20.56 -19.07
C ASN A 261 9.21 19.28 -18.94
N ALA A 262 9.88 18.18 -18.60
CA ALA A 262 9.26 16.95 -18.15
C ALA A 262 8.97 17.02 -16.63
N TYR A 263 7.92 16.34 -16.22
CA TYR A 263 7.54 16.19 -14.81
C TYR A 263 7.41 14.72 -14.47
N THR A 264 7.55 14.37 -13.21
CA THR A 264 7.44 12.99 -12.72
C THR A 264 6.29 12.84 -11.75
N CYS A 265 5.79 11.60 -11.68
CA CYS A 265 4.73 11.13 -10.80
C CYS A 265 5.14 9.71 -10.38
N LEU A 266 5.94 9.59 -9.31
CA LEU A 266 6.70 8.38 -9.00
C LEU A 266 6.29 7.68 -7.71
N ARG A 267 5.63 8.39 -6.80
CA ARG A 267 5.23 7.83 -5.51
C ARG A 267 3.79 7.33 -5.55
N PRO A 268 3.46 6.28 -4.81
CA PRO A 268 2.06 5.92 -4.58
C PRO A 268 1.28 7.15 -4.12
N GLY A 269 0.15 7.43 -4.77
CA GLY A 269 -0.66 8.62 -4.46
C GLY A 269 -0.17 9.95 -5.05
N ASP A 270 0.88 9.97 -5.88
CA ASP A 270 1.15 11.13 -6.74
C ASP A 270 0.09 11.26 -7.86
N TRP A 271 -0.79 10.28 -7.99
CA TRP A 271 -2.02 10.32 -8.77
C TRP A 271 -3.21 9.88 -7.90
N LEU A 272 -4.28 10.64 -7.94
CA LEU A 272 -5.54 10.31 -7.27
C LEU A 272 -6.70 10.35 -8.27
N PRO A 273 -7.77 9.57 -8.04
CA PRO A 273 -8.98 9.66 -8.84
C PRO A 273 -9.62 11.04 -8.69
N LYS A 274 -10.33 11.49 -9.73
CA LYS A 274 -10.98 12.82 -9.78
C LYS A 274 -12.01 13.03 -8.65
N SER A 275 -12.56 11.96 -8.10
CA SER A 275 -13.47 12.02 -6.93
C SER A 275 -12.84 12.65 -5.68
N GLU A 276 -11.50 12.64 -5.56
CA GLU A 276 -10.76 13.26 -4.46
C GLU A 276 -10.59 14.80 -4.59
N GLU A 277 -11.09 15.41 -5.68
CA GLU A 277 -10.92 16.85 -5.94
C GLU A 277 -11.41 17.73 -4.77
N GLY A 278 -12.58 17.41 -4.23
CA GLY A 278 -13.15 18.20 -3.12
C GLY A 278 -12.24 18.17 -1.89
N ARG A 279 -11.68 17.02 -1.58
CA ARG A 279 -10.75 16.82 -0.47
C ARG A 279 -9.44 17.58 -0.71
N VAL A 280 -8.81 17.42 -1.87
CA VAL A 280 -7.56 18.11 -2.22
C VAL A 280 -7.73 19.63 -2.14
N ARG A 281 -8.84 20.17 -2.67
CA ARG A 281 -9.12 21.61 -2.62
C ARG A 281 -9.40 22.13 -1.20
N SER A 282 -9.96 21.31 -0.32
CA SER A 282 -10.24 21.71 1.06
C SER A 282 -8.97 21.88 1.90
N LEU A 283 -7.93 21.11 1.59
CA LEU A 283 -6.64 21.17 2.27
C LEU A 283 -5.83 22.42 1.89
N LEU A 284 -6.01 22.96 0.69
CA LEU A 284 -5.34 24.19 0.26
C LEU A 284 -5.91 25.47 0.91
N LYS A 285 -7.09 25.38 1.53
CA LYS A 285 -7.76 26.54 2.14
C LYS A 285 -7.41 26.75 3.62
N LYS A 286 -6.63 25.85 4.18
CA LYS A 286 -6.10 25.92 5.55
C LYS A 286 -4.71 26.52 5.56
#